data_9df6d569f33c164434c3847a8ea40b9d
#
_entry.id   9df6d569f33c164434c3847a8ea40b9d
#
_cell.length_a   1.000
_cell.length_b   1.000
_cell.length_c   1.000
_cell.angle_alpha   90.00
_cell.angle_beta   90.00
_cell.angle_gamma   90.00
#
_symmetry.space_group_name_H-M   'P 1'
#
loop_
_entity.id
_entity.type
_entity.pdbx_description
1 polymer ?
#
loop_
_entity_poly.entity_id
_entity_poly.type
_entity_poly.pdbx_seq_one_letter_code
_entity_poly.pdbx_strand_id
1 'polypeptide(L)'
;MKEAIVAAALVLVAAGCVPQTHTSSSTTATTTSHAQAVRAWAELTNTHMEDMGIAVGKASQAIPSQDYAGLSADCHQAHDAADALQGQMPTPDRELTDALQASLSDFDTASHFCVAAVEDKDANEARHAREFLSSSEGHLTTATAIRDRILNGTK
;
A
#
# COMPACT_ATOMS: atom_id res chain seq x y z
N MET A 1 -31.31 -16.57 43.98
CA MET A 1 -31.14 -17.47 45.13
C MET A 1 -29.96 -18.40 44.86
N LYS A 2 -29.03 -18.33 45.74
CA LYS A 2 -27.83 -19.11 46.08
C LYS A 2 -26.53 -18.46 45.68
N GLU A 3 -26.04 -17.72 46.67
CA GLU A 3 -24.64 -17.34 46.87
C GLU A 3 -23.78 -18.61 47.06
N ALA A 4 -22.56 -18.60 46.54
CA ALA A 4 -21.54 -19.51 46.96
C ALA A 4 -20.24 -18.71 47.16
N ILE A 5 -19.93 -18.43 48.39
CA ILE A 5 -18.69 -17.94 48.94
C ILE A 5 -17.65 -19.05 48.81
N VAL A 6 -16.50 -18.79 48.24
CA VAL A 6 -15.33 -19.66 48.34
C VAL A 6 -14.13 -18.86 48.84
N ALA A 7 -13.60 -19.39 49.92
CA ALA A 7 -12.63 -18.82 50.83
C ALA A 7 -11.23 -18.65 50.23
N ALA A 8 -10.56 -17.59 50.71
CA ALA A 8 -9.14 -17.32 50.54
C ALA A 8 -8.27 -18.37 51.26
N ALA A 9 -7.31 -18.92 50.59
CA ALA A 9 -6.18 -19.61 51.19
C ALA A 9 -4.89 -18.83 50.91
N LEU A 10 -4.40 -18.14 51.94
CA LEU A 10 -3.08 -17.53 51.98
C LEU A 10 -2.05 -18.68 52.14
N VAL A 11 -1.18 -18.83 51.14
CA VAL A 11 0.05 -19.64 51.28
C VAL A 11 1.23 -18.67 51.33
N LEU A 12 1.79 -18.52 52.51
CA LEU A 12 3.09 -17.90 52.78
C LEU A 12 4.18 -18.89 52.30
N VAL A 13 4.91 -18.55 51.29
CA VAL A 13 6.14 -19.28 50.89
C VAL A 13 7.34 -18.39 51.20
N ALA A 14 8.23 -18.95 52.03
CA ALA A 14 9.43 -18.31 52.56
C ALA A 14 10.41 -17.89 51.47
N ALA A 15 11.08 -16.77 51.72
CA ALA A 15 12.17 -16.23 50.93
C ALA A 15 13.39 -17.17 50.92
N GLY A 16 13.62 -17.80 49.78
CA GLY A 16 14.92 -18.43 49.46
C GLY A 16 15.64 -17.51 48.48
N CYS A 17 16.72 -16.85 48.93
CA CYS A 17 17.63 -16.12 48.06
C CYS A 17 18.42 -17.16 47.20
N VAL A 18 17.98 -17.40 46.01
CA VAL A 18 18.78 -18.11 44.98
C VAL A 18 19.49 -17.00 44.16
N PRO A 19 20.83 -17.05 44.04
CA PRO A 19 21.54 -16.13 43.16
C PRO A 19 21.11 -16.41 41.72
N GLN A 20 20.27 -15.49 41.17
CA GLN A 20 19.96 -15.50 39.73
C GLN A 20 21.22 -15.14 38.94
N THR A 21 21.87 -16.15 38.38
CA THR A 21 22.78 -15.95 37.28
C THR A 21 21.93 -15.39 36.09
N HIS A 22 21.95 -14.08 35.95
CA HIS A 22 21.39 -13.44 34.75
C HIS A 22 22.18 -13.88 33.53
N THR A 23 21.78 -14.98 32.91
CA THR A 23 22.18 -15.29 31.55
C THR A 23 21.52 -14.24 30.68
N SER A 24 22.24 -13.17 30.39
CA SER A 24 21.83 -12.19 29.40
C SER A 24 21.78 -12.90 28.07
N SER A 25 20.61 -13.44 27.70
CA SER A 25 20.31 -13.82 26.34
C SER A 25 20.34 -12.55 25.53
N SER A 26 21.51 -12.25 24.96
CA SER A 26 21.64 -11.22 23.92
C SER A 26 20.78 -11.68 22.75
N THR A 27 19.50 -11.26 22.73
CA THR A 27 18.68 -11.33 21.53
C THR A 27 19.34 -10.39 20.52
N THR A 28 20.18 -10.94 19.65
CA THR A 28 20.74 -10.22 18.52
C THR A 28 19.54 -9.84 17.64
N ALA A 29 19.04 -8.62 17.83
CA ALA A 29 18.07 -8.04 16.93
C ALA A 29 18.73 -7.98 15.56
N THR A 30 18.35 -8.86 14.64
CA THR A 30 18.80 -8.82 13.25
C THR A 30 18.26 -7.52 12.66
N THR A 31 19.13 -6.52 12.54
CA THR A 31 18.79 -5.26 11.89
C THR A 31 18.57 -5.56 10.41
N THR A 32 17.31 -5.56 9.98
CA THR A 32 16.96 -5.68 8.56
C THR A 32 17.58 -4.52 7.81
N SER A 33 18.33 -4.79 6.74
CA SER A 33 18.89 -3.71 5.93
C SER A 33 17.77 -2.92 5.25
N HIS A 34 18.03 -1.65 4.96
CA HIS A 34 17.07 -0.78 4.26
C HIS A 34 16.55 -1.43 2.95
N ALA A 35 17.45 -1.95 2.12
CA ALA A 35 17.09 -2.64 0.88
C ALA A 35 16.23 -3.90 1.12
N GLN A 36 16.48 -4.64 2.22
CA GLN A 36 15.64 -5.80 2.57
C GLN A 36 14.23 -5.36 2.99
N ALA A 37 14.11 -4.26 3.74
CA ALA A 37 12.81 -3.72 4.12
C ALA A 37 12.01 -3.26 2.89
N VAL A 38 12.64 -2.54 1.96
CA VAL A 38 12.00 -2.12 0.70
C VAL A 38 11.62 -3.32 -0.16
N ARG A 39 12.45 -4.36 -0.22
CA ARG A 39 12.12 -5.60 -0.95
C ARG A 39 10.91 -6.29 -0.37
N ALA A 40 10.85 -6.48 0.94
CA ALA A 40 9.71 -7.11 1.61
C ALA A 40 8.42 -6.33 1.40
N TRP A 41 8.49 -4.99 1.45
CA TRP A 41 7.34 -4.12 1.13
C TRP A 41 6.91 -4.27 -0.34
N ALA A 42 7.85 -4.29 -1.29
CA ALA A 42 7.57 -4.47 -2.70
C ALA A 42 6.93 -5.84 -3.01
N GLU A 43 7.38 -6.91 -2.36
CA GLU A 43 6.78 -8.24 -2.48
C GLU A 43 5.34 -8.27 -1.95
N LEU A 44 5.08 -7.60 -0.81
CA LEU A 44 3.75 -7.49 -0.21
C LEU A 44 2.77 -6.74 -1.12
N THR A 45 3.24 -5.72 -1.83
CA THR A 45 2.39 -4.83 -2.65
C THR A 45 2.34 -5.19 -4.13
N ASN A 46 3.09 -6.20 -4.57
CA ASN A 46 3.22 -6.55 -5.99
C ASN A 46 1.88 -6.79 -6.68
N THR A 47 0.96 -7.52 -6.03
CA THR A 47 -0.36 -7.81 -6.59
C THR A 47 -1.17 -6.52 -6.81
N HIS A 48 -1.15 -5.60 -5.84
CA HIS A 48 -1.88 -4.33 -5.95
C HIS A 48 -1.31 -3.44 -7.06
N MET A 49 0.02 -3.43 -7.21
CA MET A 49 0.70 -2.71 -8.30
C MET A 49 0.35 -3.30 -9.67
N GLU A 50 0.28 -4.62 -9.78
CA GLU A 50 -0.10 -5.33 -11.00
C GLU A 50 -1.57 -5.08 -11.35
N ASP A 51 -2.49 -5.21 -10.39
CA ASP A 51 -3.92 -4.96 -10.56
C ASP A 51 -4.19 -3.52 -11.01
N MET A 52 -3.51 -2.54 -10.39
CA MET A 52 -3.58 -1.14 -10.80
C MET A 52 -3.09 -0.96 -12.24
N GLY A 53 -1.95 -1.54 -12.60
CA GLY A 53 -1.41 -1.47 -13.96
C GLY A 53 -2.36 -2.07 -15.01
N ILE A 54 -2.99 -3.21 -14.70
CA ILE A 54 -3.98 -3.85 -15.58
C ILE A 54 -5.22 -2.96 -15.76
N ALA A 55 -5.76 -2.41 -14.67
CA ALA A 55 -6.94 -1.57 -14.71
C ALA A 55 -6.69 -0.27 -15.49
N VAL A 56 -5.54 0.37 -15.28
CA VAL A 56 -5.10 1.54 -16.07
C VAL A 56 -5.01 1.21 -17.56
N GLY A 57 -4.38 0.08 -17.89
CA GLY A 57 -4.25 -0.38 -19.29
C GLY A 57 -5.59 -0.56 -19.98
N LYS A 58 -6.57 -1.15 -19.29
CA LYS A 58 -7.94 -1.32 -19.80
C LYS A 58 -8.67 0.02 -19.96
N ALA A 59 -8.65 0.87 -18.95
CA ALA A 59 -9.27 2.20 -19.02
C ALA A 59 -8.68 3.04 -20.15
N SER A 60 -7.37 3.03 -20.33
CA SER A 60 -6.67 3.73 -21.42
C SER A 60 -7.08 3.25 -22.80
N GLN A 61 -7.46 1.98 -22.97
CA GLN A 61 -7.96 1.42 -24.23
C GLN A 61 -9.45 1.73 -24.44
N ALA A 62 -10.25 1.72 -23.38
CA ALA A 62 -11.69 1.96 -23.45
C ALA A 62 -12.06 3.43 -23.73
N ILE A 63 -11.28 4.40 -23.21
CA ILE A 63 -11.52 5.83 -23.41
C ILE A 63 -11.59 6.24 -24.91
N PRO A 64 -10.64 5.87 -25.77
CA PRO A 64 -10.69 6.23 -27.20
C PRO A 64 -11.85 5.57 -27.96
N SER A 65 -12.27 4.38 -27.54
CA SER A 65 -13.36 3.62 -28.19
C SER A 65 -14.75 4.08 -27.77
N GLN A 66 -14.86 4.96 -26.78
CA GLN A 66 -16.12 5.43 -26.18
C GLN A 66 -17.00 4.26 -25.65
N ASP A 67 -16.37 3.15 -25.26
CA ASP A 67 -17.05 2.05 -24.59
C ASP A 67 -17.30 2.41 -23.11
N TYR A 68 -18.29 3.26 -22.89
CA TYR A 68 -18.63 3.73 -21.54
C TYR A 68 -19.10 2.60 -20.60
N ALA A 69 -19.64 1.50 -21.13
CA ALA A 69 -20.12 0.40 -20.30
C ALA A 69 -18.95 -0.41 -19.70
N GLY A 70 -17.96 -0.76 -20.53
CA GLY A 70 -16.73 -1.41 -20.08
C GLY A 70 -15.89 -0.49 -19.20
N LEU A 71 -15.79 0.79 -19.58
CA LEU A 71 -15.00 1.80 -18.88
C LEU A 71 -15.44 2.00 -17.43
N SER A 72 -16.73 1.96 -17.12
CA SER A 72 -17.22 2.11 -15.73
C SER A 72 -16.62 1.07 -14.79
N ALA A 73 -16.68 -0.19 -15.19
CA ALA A 73 -16.12 -1.29 -14.38
C ALA A 73 -14.60 -1.15 -14.20
N ASP A 74 -13.90 -0.77 -15.26
CA ASP A 74 -12.44 -0.60 -15.24
C ASP A 74 -12.02 0.61 -14.38
N CYS A 75 -12.79 1.73 -14.37
CA CYS A 75 -12.54 2.86 -13.49
C CYS A 75 -12.67 2.49 -12.01
N HIS A 76 -13.72 1.75 -11.63
CA HIS A 76 -13.90 1.28 -10.26
C HIS A 76 -12.81 0.28 -9.86
N GLN A 77 -12.46 -0.68 -10.72
CA GLN A 77 -11.37 -1.61 -10.45
C GLN A 77 -10.04 -0.89 -10.24
N ALA A 78 -9.79 0.14 -11.01
CA ALA A 78 -8.60 0.96 -10.88
C ALA A 78 -8.56 1.70 -9.53
N HIS A 79 -9.67 2.32 -9.13
CA HIS A 79 -9.80 2.99 -7.84
C HIS A 79 -9.56 2.01 -6.67
N ASP A 80 -10.22 0.85 -6.68
CA ASP A 80 -10.08 -0.16 -5.62
C ASP A 80 -8.63 -0.65 -5.48
N ALA A 81 -7.92 -0.83 -6.60
CA ALA A 81 -6.51 -1.24 -6.59
C ALA A 81 -5.59 -0.14 -6.02
N ALA A 82 -5.88 1.13 -6.33
CA ALA A 82 -5.14 2.27 -5.76
C ALA A 82 -5.36 2.39 -4.26
N ASP A 83 -6.60 2.23 -3.78
CA ASP A 83 -6.94 2.24 -2.36
C ASP A 83 -6.22 1.11 -1.60
N ALA A 84 -6.18 -0.10 -2.18
CA ALA A 84 -5.47 -1.22 -1.61
C ALA A 84 -3.96 -0.93 -1.46
N LEU A 85 -3.34 -0.28 -2.46
CA LEU A 85 -1.94 0.15 -2.39
C LEU A 85 -1.74 1.29 -1.39
N GLN A 86 -2.65 2.26 -1.34
CA GLN A 86 -2.64 3.34 -0.35
C GLN A 86 -2.66 2.80 1.09
N GLY A 87 -3.39 1.71 1.33
CA GLY A 87 -3.44 1.02 2.63
C GLY A 87 -2.11 0.39 3.06
N GLN A 88 -1.14 0.25 2.15
CA GLN A 88 0.21 -0.28 2.42
C GLN A 88 1.25 0.83 2.59
N MET A 89 0.83 2.09 2.58
CA MET A 89 1.71 3.23 2.80
C MET A 89 1.86 3.57 4.30
N PRO A 90 2.97 4.15 4.75
CA PRO A 90 4.16 4.51 3.96
C PRO A 90 5.06 3.32 3.63
N THR A 91 5.91 3.46 2.61
CA THR A 91 7.00 2.52 2.34
C THR A 91 8.12 2.67 3.38
N PRO A 92 9.06 1.70 3.47
CA PRO A 92 10.23 1.82 4.32
C PRO A 92 11.24 2.92 3.88
N ASP A 93 11.01 3.55 2.73
CA ASP A 93 11.83 4.62 2.18
C ASP A 93 11.00 5.88 1.94
N ARG A 94 11.48 7.04 2.41
CA ARG A 94 10.73 8.28 2.33
C ARG A 94 10.60 8.80 0.90
N GLU A 95 11.69 8.76 0.12
CA GLU A 95 11.68 9.26 -1.25
C GLU A 95 10.75 8.41 -2.13
N LEU A 96 10.77 7.08 -1.93
CA LEU A 96 9.84 6.16 -2.57
C LEU A 96 8.39 6.42 -2.13
N THR A 97 8.17 6.71 -0.85
CA THR A 97 6.84 7.07 -0.33
C THR A 97 6.31 8.33 -1.00
N ASP A 98 7.12 9.40 -1.05
CA ASP A 98 6.72 10.68 -1.62
C ASP A 98 6.35 10.53 -3.12
N ALA A 99 7.13 9.77 -3.88
CA ALA A 99 6.88 9.51 -5.30
C ALA A 99 5.61 8.66 -5.53
N LEU A 100 5.40 7.64 -4.72
CA LEU A 100 4.19 6.80 -4.82
C LEU A 100 2.94 7.55 -4.38
N GLN A 101 3.00 8.37 -3.34
CA GLN A 101 1.87 9.20 -2.92
C GLN A 101 1.46 10.20 -3.99
N ALA A 102 2.42 10.82 -4.69
CA ALA A 102 2.13 11.69 -5.83
C ALA A 102 1.42 10.91 -6.95
N SER A 103 1.92 9.73 -7.29
CA SER A 103 1.29 8.85 -8.29
C SER A 103 -0.14 8.47 -7.90
N LEU A 104 -0.34 8.03 -6.66
CA LEU A 104 -1.66 7.61 -6.16
C LEU A 104 -2.67 8.77 -6.09
N SER A 105 -2.23 9.97 -5.71
CA SER A 105 -3.08 11.17 -5.70
C SER A 105 -3.58 11.55 -7.10
N ASP A 106 -2.68 11.52 -8.09
CA ASP A 106 -3.08 11.79 -9.47
C ASP A 106 -3.98 10.69 -10.02
N PHE A 107 -3.70 9.45 -9.64
CA PHE A 107 -4.50 8.30 -10.04
C PHE A 107 -5.92 8.33 -9.47
N ASP A 108 -6.07 8.67 -8.19
CA ASP A 108 -7.37 8.87 -7.54
C ASP A 108 -8.17 9.95 -8.28
N THR A 109 -7.55 11.09 -8.55
CA THR A 109 -8.15 12.16 -9.33
C THR A 109 -8.57 11.70 -10.73
N ALA A 110 -7.73 10.92 -11.41
CA ALA A 110 -8.05 10.34 -12.72
C ALA A 110 -9.26 9.40 -12.65
N SER A 111 -9.36 8.60 -11.58
CA SER A 111 -10.47 7.67 -11.37
C SER A 111 -11.80 8.40 -11.20
N HIS A 112 -11.82 9.51 -10.46
CA HIS A 112 -13.00 10.35 -10.33
C HIS A 112 -13.45 10.93 -11.67
N PHE A 113 -12.53 11.49 -12.45
CA PHE A 113 -12.84 11.96 -13.81
C PHE A 113 -13.30 10.85 -14.73
N CYS A 114 -12.73 9.64 -14.57
CA CYS A 114 -13.12 8.46 -15.35
C CYS A 114 -14.58 8.07 -15.07
N VAL A 115 -14.99 8.05 -13.81
CA VAL A 115 -16.38 7.77 -13.41
C VAL A 115 -17.32 8.86 -13.95
N ALA A 116 -16.99 10.14 -13.75
CA ALA A 116 -17.78 11.26 -14.26
C ALA A 116 -17.95 11.22 -15.79
N ALA A 117 -16.87 10.88 -16.52
CA ALA A 117 -16.92 10.73 -17.97
C ALA A 117 -17.92 9.67 -18.44
N VAL A 118 -18.06 8.58 -17.67
CA VAL A 118 -19.01 7.50 -17.97
C VAL A 118 -20.44 7.91 -17.65
N GLU A 119 -20.65 8.51 -16.47
CA GLU A 119 -21.99 8.89 -16.00
C GLU A 119 -22.60 9.98 -16.89
N ASP A 120 -21.82 11.01 -17.20
CA ASP A 120 -22.27 12.17 -17.96
C ASP A 120 -22.05 12.03 -19.47
N LYS A 121 -21.34 10.99 -19.91
CA LYS A 121 -20.87 10.80 -21.29
C LYS A 121 -20.11 12.03 -21.81
N ASP A 122 -19.30 12.63 -20.93
CA ASP A 122 -18.57 13.86 -21.22
C ASP A 122 -17.12 13.55 -21.66
N ALA A 123 -16.80 13.94 -22.91
CA ALA A 123 -15.47 13.79 -23.46
C ALA A 123 -14.42 14.70 -22.80
N ASN A 124 -14.82 15.80 -22.13
CA ASN A 124 -13.86 16.63 -21.40
C ASN A 124 -13.41 15.94 -20.13
N GLU A 125 -14.33 15.28 -19.40
CA GLU A 125 -13.98 14.47 -18.22
C GLU A 125 -13.04 13.34 -18.61
N ALA A 126 -13.31 12.65 -19.73
CA ALA A 126 -12.42 11.62 -20.26
C ALA A 126 -11.02 12.16 -20.64
N ARG A 127 -10.93 13.41 -21.09
CA ARG A 127 -9.65 14.08 -21.37
C ARG A 127 -8.89 14.37 -20.07
N HIS A 128 -9.59 14.88 -19.04
CA HIS A 128 -9.00 15.13 -17.73
C HIS A 128 -8.51 13.83 -17.08
N ALA A 129 -9.30 12.75 -17.15
CA ALA A 129 -8.86 11.44 -16.68
C ALA A 129 -7.51 11.03 -17.28
N ARG A 130 -7.35 11.19 -18.60
CA ARG A 130 -6.08 10.88 -19.28
C ARG A 130 -4.91 11.76 -18.87
N GLU A 131 -5.15 13.06 -18.65
CA GLU A 131 -4.11 13.99 -18.22
C GLU A 131 -3.55 13.58 -16.86
N PHE A 132 -4.41 13.25 -15.89
CA PHE A 132 -4.02 12.77 -14.58
C PHE A 132 -3.40 11.37 -14.61
N LEU A 133 -3.90 10.45 -15.46
CA LEU A 133 -3.24 9.14 -15.68
C LEU A 133 -1.81 9.32 -16.16
N SER A 134 -1.59 10.20 -17.15
CA SER A 134 -0.23 10.46 -17.66
C SER A 134 0.70 11.06 -16.60
N SER A 135 0.19 11.93 -15.73
CA SER A 135 0.94 12.47 -14.60
C SER A 135 1.29 11.38 -13.59
N SER A 136 0.32 10.54 -13.24
CA SER A 136 0.51 9.39 -12.36
C SER A 136 1.58 8.43 -12.87
N GLU A 137 1.57 8.11 -14.17
CA GLU A 137 2.60 7.27 -14.81
C GLU A 137 4.00 7.87 -14.69
N GLY A 138 4.13 9.18 -14.82
CA GLY A 138 5.40 9.90 -14.62
C GLY A 138 5.94 9.73 -13.19
N HIS A 139 5.08 9.88 -12.19
CA HIS A 139 5.42 9.66 -10.78
C HIS A 139 5.73 8.19 -10.50
N LEU A 140 4.99 7.25 -11.07
CA LEU A 140 5.24 5.81 -10.93
C LEU A 140 6.58 5.40 -11.54
N THR A 141 6.95 5.97 -12.68
CA THR A 141 8.27 5.79 -13.29
C THR A 141 9.37 6.25 -12.35
N THR A 142 9.20 7.41 -11.72
CA THR A 142 10.13 7.94 -10.70
C THR A 142 10.23 7.00 -9.50
N ALA A 143 9.11 6.55 -8.96
CA ALA A 143 9.06 5.59 -7.85
C ALA A 143 9.77 4.27 -8.19
N THR A 144 9.59 3.76 -9.40
CA THR A 144 10.26 2.56 -9.88
C THR A 144 11.77 2.75 -9.95
N ALA A 145 12.25 3.87 -10.47
CA ALA A 145 13.67 4.18 -10.51
C ALA A 145 14.30 4.29 -9.10
N ILE A 146 13.58 4.90 -8.15
CA ILE A 146 14.01 4.98 -6.75
C ILE A 146 14.12 3.58 -6.14
N ARG A 147 13.07 2.76 -6.28
CA ARG A 147 13.04 1.38 -5.80
C ARG A 147 14.23 0.59 -6.36
N ASP A 148 14.44 0.64 -7.66
CA ASP A 148 15.50 -0.13 -8.33
C ASP A 148 16.90 0.34 -7.90
N ARG A 149 17.09 1.63 -7.67
CA ARG A 149 18.32 2.19 -7.09
C ARG A 149 18.59 1.61 -5.69
N ILE A 150 17.57 1.55 -4.83
CA ILE A 150 17.69 1.01 -3.47
C ILE A 150 18.02 -0.49 -3.52
N LEU A 151 17.31 -1.26 -4.34
CA LEU A 151 17.46 -2.71 -4.41
C LEU A 151 18.78 -3.15 -5.02
N ASN A 152 19.32 -2.38 -5.98
CA ASN A 152 20.57 -2.68 -6.68
C ASN A 152 21.81 -2.02 -6.05
N GLY A 153 21.63 -1.19 -5.01
CA GLY A 153 22.73 -0.48 -4.34
C GLY A 153 23.46 0.54 -5.23
N THR A 154 22.83 0.99 -6.32
CA THR A 154 23.39 2.01 -7.20
C THR A 154 23.16 3.39 -6.57
N LYS A 155 24.26 4.18 -6.46
CA LYS A 155 24.23 5.57 -5.97
C LYS A 155 23.91 6.53 -7.09
#